data_80f58f4657f2907f2de5644b683cd777
#
_entry.id   80f58f4657f2907f2de5644b683cd777
#
_cell.length_a   1.000
_cell.length_b   1.000
_cell.length_c   1.000
_cell.angle_alpha   90.00
_cell.angle_beta   90.00
_cell.angle_gamma   90.00
#
_symmetry.space_group_name_H-M   'P 1'
#
loop_
_entity.id
_entity.type
_entity.pdbx_description
1 polymer ?
#
loop_
_entity_poly.entity_id
_entity_poly.type
_entity_poly.pdbx_seq_one_letter_code
_entity_poly.pdbx_strand_id
1 'polypeptide(L)'
;MSSVKSVVISCAGIGSRLGLGLTKALVQINGRSLISWQLELFKDVEDIRIVIGFQANDIIEEVRKHRQDVIFIFNHRYFETKTGASFYLGARHANSEILEWDGDLLVHPDDVKMLLDTEGEFICYSDKTSDDAVFVRTD
;
A
#
# COMPACT_ATOMS: atom_id res chain seq x y z
N MET A 1 14.29 -19.00 8.22
CA MET A 1 13.94 -18.35 6.93
C MET A 1 12.70 -17.53 7.12
N SER A 2 12.73 -16.30 6.67
CA SER A 2 11.50 -15.51 6.62
C SER A 2 10.51 -16.16 5.66
N SER A 3 9.24 -16.15 6.03
CA SER A 3 8.17 -16.60 5.15
C SER A 3 8.06 -15.68 3.94
N VAL A 4 7.68 -16.24 2.80
CA VAL A 4 7.40 -15.45 1.60
C VAL A 4 6.08 -14.72 1.80
N LYS A 5 6.14 -13.40 1.84
CA LYS A 5 4.96 -12.56 2.01
C LYS A 5 4.48 -12.00 0.68
N SER A 6 3.17 -11.84 0.58
CA SER A 6 2.57 -10.98 -0.44
C SER A 6 2.40 -9.58 0.16
N VAL A 7 2.73 -8.56 -0.60
CA VAL A 7 2.48 -7.16 -0.20
C VAL A 7 1.29 -6.65 -0.99
N VAL A 8 0.29 -6.14 -0.28
CA VAL A 8 -0.91 -5.54 -0.88
C VAL A 8 -0.91 -4.04 -0.57
N ILE A 9 -0.77 -3.22 -1.60
CA ILE A 9 -0.77 -1.77 -1.48
C ILE A 9 -2.12 -1.26 -1.96
N SER A 10 -2.84 -0.56 -1.09
CA SER A 10 -4.17 -0.01 -1.40
C SER A 10 -4.06 1.41 -1.93
N CYS A 11 -4.30 1.59 -3.22
CA CYS A 11 -4.23 2.87 -3.93
C CYS A 11 -5.57 3.29 -4.55
N ALA A 12 -6.67 2.64 -4.17
CA ALA A 12 -7.97 2.87 -4.80
C ALA A 12 -8.69 4.15 -4.32
N GLY A 13 -8.24 4.77 -3.24
CA GLY A 13 -8.87 5.94 -2.65
C GLY A 13 -8.82 7.19 -3.53
N ILE A 14 -9.78 8.09 -3.33
CA ILE A 14 -9.94 9.32 -4.13
C ILE A 14 -8.89 10.39 -3.80
N GLY A 15 -8.29 10.35 -2.59
CA GLY A 15 -7.27 11.33 -2.19
C GLY A 15 -7.80 12.76 -2.06
N SER A 16 -9.08 12.93 -1.79
CA SER A 16 -9.77 14.23 -1.79
C SER A 16 -9.22 15.24 -0.79
N ARG A 17 -8.60 14.77 0.30
CA ARG A 17 -8.06 15.63 1.37
C ARG A 17 -6.92 16.53 0.92
N LEU A 18 -6.17 16.13 -0.10
CA LEU A 18 -5.05 16.93 -0.61
C LEU A 18 -5.48 18.03 -1.56
N GLY A 19 -6.70 17.99 -2.09
CA GLY A 19 -7.22 18.99 -3.01
C GLY A 19 -6.46 19.11 -4.34
N LEU A 20 -5.60 18.16 -4.67
CA LEU A 20 -4.73 18.19 -5.84
C LEU A 20 -5.33 17.53 -7.09
N GLY A 21 -6.54 16.96 -6.97
CA GLY A 21 -7.18 16.26 -8.09
C GLY A 21 -6.43 15.01 -8.56
N LEU A 22 -5.54 14.46 -7.73
CA LEU A 22 -4.80 13.24 -8.04
C LEU A 22 -4.74 12.32 -6.82
N THR A 23 -4.53 11.04 -7.08
CA THR A 23 -4.33 10.05 -6.02
C THR A 23 -3.04 10.34 -5.24
N LYS A 24 -3.07 10.06 -3.94
CA LYS A 24 -1.90 10.26 -3.06
C LYS A 24 -0.68 9.48 -3.54
N ALA A 25 -0.87 8.32 -4.14
CA ALA A 25 0.22 7.49 -4.66
C ALA A 25 1.08 8.19 -5.72
N LEU A 26 0.50 9.17 -6.43
CA LEU A 26 1.18 9.93 -7.48
C LEU A 26 1.80 11.25 -7.00
N VAL A 27 1.64 11.59 -5.73
CA VAL A 27 2.25 12.79 -5.14
C VAL A 27 3.77 12.70 -5.26
N GLN A 28 4.38 13.80 -5.71
CA GLN A 28 5.84 13.86 -5.88
C GLN A 28 6.52 14.20 -4.56
N ILE A 29 7.51 13.39 -4.21
CA ILE A 29 8.35 13.57 -3.02
C ILE A 29 9.80 13.50 -3.51
N ASN A 30 10.54 14.59 -3.37
CA ASN A 30 11.93 14.69 -3.85
C ASN A 30 12.08 14.24 -5.31
N GLY A 31 11.16 14.70 -6.18
CA GLY A 31 11.22 14.42 -7.61
C GLY A 31 10.74 13.05 -8.05
N ARG A 32 10.20 12.24 -7.12
CA ARG A 32 9.70 10.91 -7.42
C ARG A 32 8.30 10.71 -6.85
N SER A 33 7.48 9.93 -7.52
CA SER A 33 6.15 9.60 -7.01
C SER A 33 6.23 8.77 -5.73
N LEU A 34 5.27 8.95 -4.84
CA LEU A 34 5.18 8.16 -3.61
C LEU A 34 5.18 6.65 -3.89
N ILE A 35 4.42 6.21 -4.90
CA ILE A 35 4.37 4.78 -5.25
C ILE A 35 5.75 4.27 -5.71
N SER A 36 6.57 5.09 -6.37
CA SER A 36 7.91 4.68 -6.75
C SER A 36 8.82 4.44 -5.55
N TRP A 37 8.70 5.27 -4.51
CA TRP A 37 9.41 5.06 -3.25
C TRP A 37 8.97 3.76 -2.57
N GLN A 38 7.68 3.49 -2.54
CA GLN A 38 7.13 2.26 -1.96
C GLN A 38 7.64 1.03 -2.70
N LEU A 39 7.65 1.05 -4.02
CA LEU A 39 8.17 -0.06 -4.82
C LEU A 39 9.65 -0.34 -4.55
N GLU A 40 10.43 0.71 -4.31
CA GLU A 40 11.84 0.55 -3.93
C GLU A 40 11.98 -0.12 -2.56
N LEU A 41 11.13 0.24 -1.58
CA LEU A 41 11.12 -0.41 -0.26
C LEU A 41 10.84 -1.91 -0.36
N PHE A 42 10.04 -2.33 -1.33
CA PHE A 42 9.64 -3.72 -1.54
C PHE A 42 10.33 -4.38 -2.72
N LYS A 43 11.49 -3.88 -3.14
CA LYS A 43 12.19 -4.35 -4.34
C LYS A 43 12.50 -5.86 -4.33
N ASP A 44 12.72 -6.44 -3.15
CA ASP A 44 13.06 -7.86 -2.99
C ASP A 44 11.83 -8.75 -2.74
N VAL A 45 10.64 -8.17 -2.71
CA VAL A 45 9.37 -8.92 -2.57
C VAL A 45 8.92 -9.41 -3.94
N GLU A 46 8.67 -10.71 -4.06
CA GLU A 46 8.27 -11.31 -5.34
C GLU A 46 6.81 -11.02 -5.71
N ASP A 47 5.91 -11.03 -4.74
CA ASP A 47 4.47 -10.87 -4.98
C ASP A 47 3.99 -9.52 -4.44
N ILE A 48 3.91 -8.53 -5.33
CA ILE A 48 3.35 -7.21 -5.02
C ILE A 48 2.05 -7.04 -5.78
N ARG A 49 1.00 -6.66 -5.05
CA ARG A 49 -0.32 -6.40 -5.57
C ARG A 49 -0.73 -4.98 -5.23
N ILE A 50 -1.22 -4.26 -6.22
CA ILE A 50 -1.69 -2.88 -6.03
C ILE A 50 -3.18 -2.84 -6.37
N VAL A 51 -3.98 -2.44 -5.39
CA VAL A 51 -5.42 -2.25 -5.59
C VAL A 51 -5.63 -0.82 -6.08
N ILE A 52 -6.26 -0.70 -7.23
CA ILE A 52 -6.47 0.56 -7.94
C ILE A 52 -7.97 0.81 -8.19
N GLY A 53 -8.31 2.06 -8.41
CA GLY A 53 -9.67 2.50 -8.71
C GLY A 53 -9.61 3.89 -9.32
N PHE A 54 -9.66 4.92 -8.49
CA PHE A 54 -9.51 6.30 -8.94
C PHE A 54 -8.15 6.50 -9.60
N GLN A 55 -8.12 7.08 -10.80
CA GLN A 55 -6.91 7.30 -11.61
C GLN A 55 -6.08 6.02 -11.85
N ALA A 56 -6.76 4.90 -12.02
CA ALA A 56 -6.11 3.60 -12.18
C ALA A 56 -5.07 3.58 -13.29
N ASN A 57 -5.39 4.14 -14.46
CA ASN A 57 -4.47 4.15 -15.59
C ASN A 57 -3.18 4.94 -15.31
N ASP A 58 -3.29 6.06 -14.59
CA ASP A 58 -2.13 6.87 -14.23
C ASP A 58 -1.22 6.12 -13.26
N ILE A 59 -1.80 5.38 -12.30
CA ILE A 59 -1.03 4.55 -11.37
C ILE A 59 -0.34 3.41 -12.11
N ILE A 60 -1.04 2.70 -12.98
CA ILE A 60 -0.47 1.61 -13.78
C ILE A 60 0.71 2.11 -14.60
N GLU A 61 0.55 3.22 -15.29
CA GLU A 61 1.61 3.82 -16.11
C GLU A 61 2.83 4.16 -15.26
N GLU A 62 2.63 4.81 -14.12
CA GLU A 62 3.73 5.17 -13.21
C GLU A 62 4.44 3.93 -12.65
N VAL A 63 3.69 2.94 -12.19
CA VAL A 63 4.27 1.70 -11.64
C VAL A 63 5.12 0.97 -12.68
N ARG A 64 4.63 0.88 -13.91
CA ARG A 64 5.34 0.18 -15.00
C ARG A 64 6.66 0.82 -15.40
N LYS A 65 6.89 2.08 -15.07
CA LYS A 65 8.20 2.72 -15.24
C LYS A 65 9.25 2.15 -14.29
N HIS A 66 8.83 1.56 -13.16
CA HIS A 66 9.72 1.11 -12.09
C HIS A 66 9.73 -0.41 -11.92
N ARG A 67 8.60 -1.09 -12.18
CA ARG A 67 8.49 -2.54 -11.99
C ARG A 67 7.44 -3.15 -12.92
N GLN A 68 7.74 -4.30 -13.52
CA GLN A 68 6.89 -4.92 -14.54
C GLN A 68 6.00 -6.06 -14.04
N ASP A 69 6.34 -6.67 -12.90
CA ASP A 69 5.68 -7.89 -12.41
C ASP A 69 4.61 -7.64 -11.34
N VAL A 70 4.16 -6.41 -11.19
CA VAL A 70 3.10 -6.05 -10.25
C VAL A 70 1.75 -6.55 -10.75
N ILE A 71 0.97 -7.15 -9.85
CA ILE A 71 -0.42 -7.55 -10.13
C ILE A 71 -1.33 -6.38 -9.74
N PHE A 72 -2.10 -5.91 -10.70
CA PHE A 72 -3.09 -4.85 -10.46
C PHE A 72 -4.46 -5.47 -10.24
N ILE A 73 -5.14 -5.04 -9.18
CA ILE A 73 -6.50 -5.46 -8.85
C ILE A 73 -7.40 -4.23 -8.87
N PHE A 74 -8.46 -4.27 -9.67
CA PHE A 74 -9.40 -3.16 -9.75
C PHE A 74 -10.46 -3.25 -8.67
N ASN A 75 -10.62 -2.18 -7.88
CA ASN A 75 -11.79 -1.98 -7.04
C ASN A 75 -12.74 -1.04 -7.78
N HIS A 76 -13.71 -1.60 -8.51
CA HIS A 76 -14.67 -0.82 -9.28
C HIS A 76 -15.63 0.00 -8.42
N ARG A 77 -15.67 -0.28 -7.13
CA ARG A 77 -16.51 0.43 -6.15
C ARG A 77 -15.69 1.30 -5.21
N TYR A 78 -14.57 1.82 -5.68
CA TYR A 78 -13.63 2.59 -4.86
C TYR A 78 -14.27 3.81 -4.18
N PHE A 79 -15.30 4.39 -4.78
CA PHE A 79 -15.99 5.56 -4.24
C PHE A 79 -17.02 5.19 -3.14
N GLU A 80 -17.38 3.92 -3.00
CA GLU A 80 -18.35 3.43 -2.00
C GLU A 80 -17.68 2.66 -0.86
N THR A 81 -16.50 2.10 -1.12
CA THR A 81 -15.81 1.18 -0.20
C THR A 81 -14.61 1.86 0.45
N LYS A 82 -14.18 1.28 1.56
CA LYS A 82 -13.01 1.73 2.33
C LYS A 82 -11.85 0.74 2.18
N THR A 83 -10.77 1.01 2.89
CA THR A 83 -9.50 0.25 2.83
C THR A 83 -9.69 -1.26 3.04
N GLY A 84 -10.59 -1.66 3.93
CA GLY A 84 -10.83 -3.08 4.19
C GLY A 84 -11.32 -3.86 2.96
N ALA A 85 -12.21 -3.26 2.16
CA ALA A 85 -12.68 -3.88 0.94
C ALA A 85 -11.57 -3.99 -0.11
N SER A 86 -10.75 -2.96 -0.23
CA SER A 86 -9.60 -2.98 -1.14
C SER A 86 -8.59 -4.04 -0.72
N PHE A 87 -8.30 -4.14 0.58
CA PHE A 87 -7.41 -5.18 1.10
C PHE A 87 -7.95 -6.58 0.80
N TYR A 88 -9.24 -6.83 1.06
CA TYR A 88 -9.87 -8.12 0.75
C TYR A 88 -9.70 -8.50 -0.72
N LEU A 89 -9.95 -7.57 -1.63
CA LEU A 89 -9.78 -7.81 -3.07
C LEU A 89 -8.33 -8.13 -3.43
N GLY A 90 -7.40 -7.37 -2.88
CA GLY A 90 -5.97 -7.55 -3.14
C GLY A 90 -5.41 -8.85 -2.55
N ALA A 91 -5.94 -9.28 -1.41
CA ALA A 91 -5.46 -10.45 -0.68
C ALA A 91 -5.91 -11.78 -1.29
N ARG A 92 -6.90 -11.76 -2.17
CA ARG A 92 -7.43 -13.01 -2.77
C ARG A 92 -6.33 -13.75 -3.53
N HIS A 93 -6.19 -15.04 -3.25
CA HIS A 93 -5.20 -15.92 -3.87
C HIS A 93 -3.73 -15.52 -3.62
N ALA A 94 -3.50 -14.73 -2.58
CA ALA A 94 -2.15 -14.37 -2.16
C ALA A 94 -1.48 -15.50 -1.36
N ASN A 95 -0.21 -15.31 -1.02
CA ASN A 95 0.51 -16.19 -0.11
C ASN A 95 -0.15 -16.19 1.28
N SER A 96 0.21 -17.15 2.13
CA SER A 96 -0.41 -17.30 3.45
C SER A 96 -0.17 -16.11 4.37
N GLU A 97 0.96 -15.44 4.23
CA GLU A 97 1.26 -14.21 4.96
C GLU A 97 1.18 -13.01 4.03
N ILE A 98 0.47 -11.97 4.47
CA ILE A 98 0.20 -10.78 3.68
C ILE A 98 0.53 -9.57 4.52
N LEU A 99 1.32 -8.67 3.95
CA LEU A 99 1.57 -7.35 4.52
C LEU A 99 0.64 -6.35 3.82
N GLU A 100 -0.30 -5.79 4.57
CA GLU A 100 -1.14 -4.71 4.08
C GLU A 100 -0.39 -3.38 4.19
N TRP A 101 -0.47 -2.58 3.15
CA TRP A 101 0.19 -1.29 3.07
C TRP A 101 -0.73 -0.23 2.49
N ASP A 102 -0.82 0.90 3.17
CA ASP A 102 -1.60 2.02 2.65
C ASP A 102 -0.84 2.76 1.54
N GLY A 103 -1.56 3.15 0.50
CA GLY A 103 -0.98 3.82 -0.67
C GLY A 103 -0.38 5.20 -0.39
N ASP A 104 -0.62 5.75 0.79
CA ASP A 104 -0.10 7.06 1.22
C ASP A 104 0.99 6.94 2.30
N LEU A 105 1.48 5.75 2.58
CA LEU A 105 2.41 5.49 3.66
C LEU A 105 3.83 5.32 3.15
N LEU A 106 4.75 6.09 3.72
CA LEU A 106 6.18 5.95 3.49
C LEU A 106 6.88 5.78 4.84
N VAL A 107 7.63 4.69 4.97
CA VAL A 107 8.28 4.27 6.21
C VAL A 107 9.76 4.05 5.95
N HIS A 108 10.58 4.24 6.98
CA HIS A 108 12.03 4.05 6.88
C HIS A 108 12.37 2.62 6.41
N PRO A 109 13.36 2.45 5.52
CA PRO A 109 13.72 1.13 4.99
C PRO A 109 14.03 0.07 6.05
N ASP A 110 14.67 0.44 7.16
CA ASP A 110 14.99 -0.51 8.23
C ASP A 110 13.72 -1.05 8.90
N ASP A 111 12.70 -0.19 9.08
CA ASP A 111 11.42 -0.61 9.64
C ASP A 111 10.65 -1.51 8.68
N VAL A 112 10.72 -1.24 7.38
CA VAL A 112 10.11 -2.10 6.35
C VAL A 112 10.75 -3.49 6.38
N LYS A 113 12.07 -3.55 6.48
CA LYS A 113 12.79 -4.82 6.58
C LYS A 113 12.35 -5.62 7.81
N MET A 114 12.22 -4.95 8.95
CA MET A 114 11.73 -5.57 10.18
C MET A 114 10.32 -6.14 9.98
N LEU A 115 9.42 -5.38 9.34
CA LEU A 115 8.06 -5.83 9.08
C LEU A 115 8.02 -7.05 8.16
N LEU A 116 8.85 -7.07 7.13
CA LEU A 116 8.93 -8.19 6.20
C LEU A 116 9.47 -9.46 6.86
N ASP A 117 10.34 -9.31 7.87
CA ASP A 117 10.94 -10.42 8.60
C ASP A 117 10.09 -10.86 9.81
N THR A 118 9.09 -10.10 10.22
CA THR A 118 8.23 -10.44 11.36
C THR A 118 7.20 -11.50 10.96
N GLU A 119 7.14 -12.58 11.71
CA GLU A 119 6.17 -13.66 11.51
C GLU A 119 4.93 -13.45 12.37
N GLY A 120 3.81 -14.05 11.95
CA GLY A 120 2.54 -14.01 12.66
C GLY A 120 1.73 -12.76 12.38
N GLU A 121 0.66 -12.58 13.14
CA GLU A 121 -0.25 -11.46 12.99
C GLU A 121 0.20 -10.28 13.85
N PHE A 122 0.27 -9.10 13.26
CA PHE A 122 0.64 -7.88 13.97
C PHE A 122 0.00 -6.65 13.35
N ILE A 123 -0.10 -5.60 14.14
CA ILE A 123 -0.52 -4.27 13.71
C ILE A 123 0.55 -3.27 14.18
N CYS A 124 0.96 -2.39 13.28
CA CYS A 124 1.86 -1.30 13.64
C CYS A 124 1.07 -0.12 14.18
N TYR A 125 1.56 0.51 15.22
CA TYR A 125 0.93 1.68 15.81
C TYR A 125 1.97 2.73 16.20
N SER A 126 1.52 3.94 16.45
CA SER A 126 2.34 5.05 16.94
C SER A 126 1.68 5.69 18.15
N ASP A 127 2.50 6.22 19.06
CA ASP A 127 2.01 7.01 20.19
C ASP A 127 1.53 8.41 19.78
N LYS A 128 1.81 8.82 18.55
CA LYS A 128 1.35 10.09 18.00
C LYS A 128 -0.09 9.95 17.50
N THR A 129 -0.90 10.95 17.82
CA THR A 129 -2.30 10.98 17.38
C THR A 129 -2.57 12.12 16.42
N SER A 130 -3.57 11.94 15.58
CA SER A 130 -4.14 12.96 14.71
C SER A 130 -5.66 12.99 14.87
N ASP A 131 -6.32 13.99 14.33
CA ASP A 131 -7.77 14.16 14.48
C ASP A 131 -8.56 12.98 13.90
N ASP A 132 -7.98 12.26 12.94
CA ASP A 132 -8.61 11.11 12.29
C ASP A 132 -7.96 9.77 12.69
N ALA A 133 -7.24 9.75 13.80
CA ALA A 133 -6.57 8.54 14.26
C ALA A 133 -7.54 7.43 14.61
N VAL A 134 -7.18 6.20 14.23
CA VAL A 134 -7.83 4.98 14.69
C VAL A 134 -7.01 4.42 15.85
N PHE A 135 -7.68 4.12 16.95
CA PHE A 135 -7.00 3.66 18.15
C PHE A 135 -7.00 2.15 18.25
N VAL A 136 -5.90 1.60 18.70
CA VAL A 136 -5.78 0.18 19.04
C VAL A 136 -5.48 0.05 20.53
N ARG A 137 -6.01 -1.01 21.13
CA ARG A 137 -5.69 -1.34 22.52
C ARG A 137 -4.54 -2.33 22.53
N THR A 138 -3.55 -2.05 23.34
CA THR A 138 -2.42 -2.96 23.57
C THR A 138 -2.53 -3.53 24.99
N ASP A 139 -2.23 -4.79 25.13
CA ASP A 139 -2.21 -5.46 26.44
C ASP A 139 -0.87 -5.23 27.15
#